data_8e59ce84b9e052ad1a4f86cf669e3598
#
_entry.id   8e59ce84b9e052ad1a4f86cf669e3598
#
_cell.length_a   1.000
_cell.length_b   1.000
_cell.length_c   1.000
_cell.angle_alpha   90.00
_cell.angle_beta   90.00
_cell.angle_gamma   90.00
#
_symmetry.space_group_name_H-M   'P 1'
#
loop_
_entity.id
_entity.type
_entity.pdbx_description
1 polymer ?
#
loop_
_entity_poly.entity_id
_entity_poly.type
_entity_poly.pdbx_seq_one_letter_code
_entity_poly.pdbx_strand_id
1 'polypeptide(L)'
;DTTITYTADQQEGSVSYVDDTTGKTLKTDSISGTTGSKSSYSTSGNIADYKKQGYELVTDGYPADLTFDNNDTTDQNFTVHLKHRLTPVNPTAPQTPGTPINPDEPDGPKWPTSTNYNKTVNETISYVDQNGQVVAKQHTDSVNFTRTVVVDNVTGEVITSGAGTTAWTATNGDTTFDAVVNPVVPGSVADKAQTAAVTELNADSADVNATVTYTKVGSLVPSSSDGNFPGAPTVVYPNDASDATKVKPAGVPTVPGYTAHDPEGHVLTPGSSYQPSDPTKDTTITYTADQQEGSVSYVDDTTGKT
;
A
#
# COMPACT_ATOMS: atom_id res chain seq x y z
N ASP A 1 -93.87 -31.15 0.12
CA ASP A 1 -92.41 -31.34 -0.19
C ASP A 1 -91.60 -30.36 0.69
N THR A 2 -90.58 -30.86 1.37
CA THR A 2 -89.70 -30.05 2.19
C THR A 2 -88.38 -29.88 1.43
N THR A 3 -87.93 -28.67 1.20
CA THR A 3 -86.68 -28.32 0.59
C THR A 3 -85.56 -28.24 1.65
N ILE A 4 -84.50 -29.01 1.46
CA ILE A 4 -83.28 -28.92 2.25
C ILE A 4 -82.28 -28.13 1.43
N THR A 5 -81.82 -27.02 2.00
CA THR A 5 -80.84 -26.12 1.34
C THR A 5 -79.46 -26.36 1.90
N TYR A 6 -78.51 -26.51 1.02
CA TYR A 6 -77.10 -26.69 1.36
C TYR A 6 -76.32 -25.44 0.98
N THR A 7 -75.51 -24.99 1.88
CA THR A 7 -74.55 -23.88 1.63
C THR A 7 -73.12 -24.40 1.73
N ALA A 8 -72.29 -23.91 0.85
CA ALA A 8 -70.87 -24.28 0.89
C ALA A 8 -70.19 -23.75 2.15
N ASP A 9 -69.44 -24.60 2.83
CA ASP A 9 -68.64 -24.24 3.97
C ASP A 9 -67.49 -23.29 3.62
N GLN A 10 -67.07 -22.46 4.54
CA GLN A 10 -65.90 -21.62 4.44
C GLN A 10 -64.69 -22.50 4.69
N GLN A 11 -63.73 -22.48 3.77
CA GLN A 11 -62.42 -23.15 3.86
C GLN A 11 -61.36 -22.14 4.16
N GLU A 12 -60.36 -22.55 4.96
CA GLU A 12 -59.25 -21.72 5.39
C GLU A 12 -57.93 -22.31 4.89
N GLY A 13 -56.93 -21.45 4.74
CA GLY A 13 -55.58 -21.87 4.39
C GLY A 13 -54.59 -20.74 4.64
N SER A 14 -53.36 -21.01 4.29
CA SER A 14 -52.29 -19.99 4.45
C SER A 14 -51.22 -20.16 3.36
N VAL A 15 -50.51 -19.08 3.12
CA VAL A 15 -49.32 -19.01 2.30
C VAL A 15 -48.18 -18.39 3.09
N SER A 16 -47.16 -19.15 3.37
CA SER A 16 -45.99 -18.70 4.12
C SER A 16 -44.83 -18.49 3.19
N TYR A 17 -44.13 -17.37 3.38
CA TYR A 17 -42.92 -16.98 2.65
C TYR A 17 -41.73 -17.26 3.56
N VAL A 18 -40.87 -18.22 3.19
CA VAL A 18 -39.76 -18.68 4.03
C VAL A 18 -38.44 -18.30 3.38
N ASP A 19 -37.55 -17.70 4.19
CA ASP A 19 -36.17 -17.43 3.82
C ASP A 19 -35.32 -18.67 4.10
N ASP A 20 -34.96 -19.42 3.07
CA ASP A 20 -34.16 -20.63 3.19
C ASP A 20 -32.71 -20.35 3.67
N THR A 21 -32.22 -19.14 3.47
CA THR A 21 -30.89 -18.76 3.94
C THR A 21 -30.83 -18.69 5.46
N THR A 22 -31.87 -18.18 6.11
CA THR A 22 -31.94 -18.02 7.56
C THR A 22 -32.84 -19.00 8.26
N GLY A 23 -33.73 -19.70 7.52
CA GLY A 23 -34.78 -20.55 8.07
C GLY A 23 -35.98 -19.80 8.64
N LYS A 24 -36.02 -18.48 8.50
CA LYS A 24 -37.10 -17.65 9.07
C LYS A 24 -38.29 -17.54 8.14
N THR A 25 -39.50 -17.52 8.73
CA THR A 25 -40.71 -17.13 8.02
C THR A 25 -40.77 -15.62 7.93
N LEU A 26 -40.79 -15.08 6.71
CA LEU A 26 -40.84 -13.65 6.47
C LEU A 26 -42.22 -13.09 6.60
N LYS A 27 -43.23 -13.85 6.17
CA LYS A 27 -44.61 -13.46 6.11
C LYS A 27 -45.53 -14.67 6.00
N THR A 28 -46.70 -14.60 6.56
CA THR A 28 -47.75 -15.58 6.32
C THR A 28 -49.07 -14.82 6.01
N ASP A 29 -49.64 -15.14 4.85
CA ASP A 29 -50.94 -14.64 4.45
C ASP A 29 -51.99 -15.71 4.65
N SER A 30 -53.14 -15.32 5.23
CA SER A 30 -54.28 -16.20 5.29
C SER A 30 -55.08 -16.14 3.99
N ILE A 31 -55.56 -17.30 3.57
CA ILE A 31 -56.48 -17.42 2.43
C ILE A 31 -57.75 -18.11 2.87
N SER A 32 -58.86 -17.74 2.27
CA SER A 32 -60.14 -18.40 2.56
C SER A 32 -61.10 -18.28 1.37
N GLY A 33 -62.04 -19.19 1.33
CA GLY A 33 -63.08 -19.23 0.33
C GLY A 33 -64.03 -20.38 0.57
N THR A 34 -65.17 -20.36 -0.11
CA THR A 34 -66.16 -21.42 -0.01
C THR A 34 -65.69 -22.69 -0.74
N THR A 35 -66.12 -23.86 -0.25
CA THR A 35 -65.84 -25.16 -0.89
C THR A 35 -66.12 -25.09 -2.39
N GLY A 36 -65.16 -25.55 -3.20
CA GLY A 36 -65.25 -25.61 -4.66
C GLY A 36 -65.00 -24.28 -5.38
N SER A 37 -64.82 -23.18 -4.66
CA SER A 37 -64.45 -21.88 -5.26
C SER A 37 -62.97 -21.82 -5.56
N LYS A 38 -62.62 -21.03 -6.58
CA LYS A 38 -61.21 -20.75 -6.91
C LYS A 38 -60.70 -19.62 -6.03
N SER A 39 -59.46 -19.79 -5.58
CA SER A 39 -58.75 -18.73 -4.86
C SER A 39 -58.44 -17.55 -5.79
N SER A 40 -58.59 -16.34 -5.32
CA SER A 40 -58.18 -15.09 -5.98
C SER A 40 -56.76 -14.66 -5.56
N TYR A 41 -56.16 -15.37 -4.59
CA TYR A 41 -54.81 -15.02 -4.09
C TYR A 41 -53.77 -15.29 -5.14
N SER A 42 -52.74 -14.43 -5.20
CA SER A 42 -51.56 -14.56 -6.04
C SER A 42 -50.29 -14.28 -5.24
N THR A 43 -49.29 -15.07 -5.45
CA THR A 43 -47.95 -14.88 -4.83
C THR A 43 -47.10 -13.86 -5.57
N SER A 44 -47.46 -13.47 -6.79
CA SER A 44 -46.60 -12.69 -7.69
C SER A 44 -46.16 -11.32 -7.14
N GLY A 45 -47.07 -10.62 -6.44
CA GLY A 45 -46.77 -9.32 -5.85
C GLY A 45 -45.75 -9.40 -4.72
N ASN A 46 -45.94 -10.33 -3.80
CA ASN A 46 -44.99 -10.54 -2.70
C ASN A 46 -43.62 -11.03 -3.19
N ILE A 47 -43.62 -11.96 -4.15
CA ILE A 47 -42.35 -12.43 -4.75
C ILE A 47 -41.61 -11.28 -5.43
N ALA A 48 -42.31 -10.42 -6.17
CA ALA A 48 -41.70 -9.27 -6.82
C ALA A 48 -41.10 -8.29 -5.78
N ASP A 49 -41.83 -8.07 -4.67
CA ASP A 49 -41.36 -7.18 -3.60
C ASP A 49 -40.12 -7.77 -2.90
N TYR A 50 -40.09 -9.07 -2.64
CA TYR A 50 -38.92 -9.71 -2.07
C TYR A 50 -37.71 -9.68 -3.02
N LYS A 51 -37.91 -9.86 -4.33
CA LYS A 51 -36.83 -9.73 -5.31
C LYS A 51 -36.21 -8.31 -5.28
N LYS A 52 -37.01 -7.27 -5.09
CA LYS A 52 -36.53 -5.90 -4.94
C LYS A 52 -35.70 -5.68 -3.67
N GLN A 53 -35.86 -6.56 -2.69
CA GLN A 53 -35.14 -6.52 -1.41
C GLN A 53 -33.90 -7.43 -1.42
N GLY A 54 -33.56 -8.06 -2.53
CA GLY A 54 -32.37 -8.88 -2.67
C GLY A 54 -32.60 -10.39 -2.56
N TYR A 55 -33.85 -10.83 -2.51
CA TYR A 55 -34.17 -12.25 -2.49
C TYR A 55 -34.26 -12.84 -3.90
N GLU A 56 -34.06 -14.15 -3.99
CA GLU A 56 -34.32 -14.97 -5.17
C GLU A 56 -35.40 -16.01 -4.84
N LEU A 57 -36.26 -16.31 -5.82
CA LEU A 57 -37.23 -17.37 -5.69
C LEU A 57 -36.54 -18.72 -5.83
N VAL A 58 -36.73 -19.62 -4.86
CA VAL A 58 -36.32 -21.03 -4.93
C VAL A 58 -37.45 -21.86 -5.51
N THR A 59 -38.60 -21.87 -4.84
CA THR A 59 -39.83 -22.56 -5.29
C THR A 59 -41.04 -21.80 -4.85
N ASP A 60 -42.06 -21.76 -5.70
CA ASP A 60 -43.39 -21.29 -5.35
C ASP A 60 -44.29 -22.50 -5.21
N GLY A 61 -44.62 -22.83 -3.96
CA GLY A 61 -45.47 -23.97 -3.64
C GLY A 61 -46.98 -23.68 -3.77
N TYR A 62 -47.35 -22.44 -4.12
CA TYR A 62 -48.75 -22.10 -4.28
C TYR A 62 -49.23 -22.48 -5.70
N PRO A 63 -50.33 -23.31 -5.81
CA PRO A 63 -50.87 -23.72 -7.10
C PRO A 63 -51.41 -22.51 -7.89
N ALA A 64 -51.21 -22.51 -9.21
CA ALA A 64 -51.72 -21.47 -10.10
C ALA A 64 -53.24 -21.35 -10.09
N ASP A 65 -53.95 -22.49 -9.95
CA ASP A 65 -55.40 -22.56 -10.00
C ASP A 65 -55.93 -23.25 -8.72
N LEU A 66 -55.65 -22.69 -7.54
CA LEU A 66 -56.12 -23.30 -6.30
C LEU A 66 -57.66 -23.28 -6.22
N THR A 67 -58.25 -24.46 -6.01
CA THR A 67 -59.65 -24.65 -5.66
C THR A 67 -59.73 -25.10 -4.22
N PHE A 68 -60.57 -24.41 -3.41
CA PHE A 68 -60.78 -24.79 -2.03
C PHE A 68 -61.50 -26.16 -1.95
N ASP A 69 -60.92 -27.03 -1.13
CA ASP A 69 -61.40 -28.39 -0.95
C ASP A 69 -62.66 -28.44 -0.03
N ASN A 70 -63.09 -29.65 0.30
CA ASN A 70 -64.24 -29.86 1.19
C ASN A 70 -63.84 -30.38 2.58
N ASN A 71 -62.57 -30.29 2.93
CA ASN A 71 -62.05 -30.77 4.22
C ASN A 71 -62.06 -29.66 5.25
N ASP A 72 -63.04 -29.63 6.12
CA ASP A 72 -63.21 -28.60 7.18
C ASP A 72 -62.26 -28.79 8.35
N THR A 73 -61.53 -29.89 8.44
CA THR A 73 -60.66 -30.23 9.57
C THR A 73 -59.17 -30.00 9.29
N THR A 74 -58.80 -29.84 8.04
CA THR A 74 -57.41 -29.60 7.64
C THR A 74 -57.31 -28.42 6.69
N ASP A 75 -56.55 -27.42 7.07
CA ASP A 75 -56.29 -26.23 6.25
C ASP A 75 -55.34 -26.55 5.10
N GLN A 76 -55.54 -25.86 3.98
CA GLN A 76 -54.64 -25.90 2.83
C GLN A 76 -53.50 -24.86 3.03
N ASN A 77 -52.30 -25.37 3.38
CA ASN A 77 -51.16 -24.52 3.66
C ASN A 77 -50.07 -24.71 2.59
N PHE A 78 -49.55 -23.61 2.12
CA PHE A 78 -48.55 -23.59 1.05
C PHE A 78 -47.35 -22.77 1.51
N THR A 79 -46.18 -23.10 0.92
CA THR A 79 -44.93 -22.42 1.24
C THR A 79 -44.26 -21.90 -0.03
N VAL A 80 -43.85 -20.66 -0.01
CA VAL A 80 -42.97 -20.05 -1.01
C VAL A 80 -41.58 -19.99 -0.41
N HIS A 81 -40.62 -20.59 -1.07
CA HIS A 81 -39.22 -20.61 -0.63
C HIS A 81 -38.42 -19.56 -1.38
N LEU A 82 -37.77 -18.70 -0.63
CA LEU A 82 -36.88 -17.64 -1.08
C LEU A 82 -35.48 -17.86 -0.47
N LYS A 83 -34.48 -17.33 -1.09
CA LYS A 83 -33.12 -17.26 -0.53
C LYS A 83 -32.50 -15.91 -0.81
N HIS A 84 -31.43 -15.57 -0.11
CA HIS A 84 -30.67 -14.37 -0.39
C HIS A 84 -29.91 -14.52 -1.70
N ARG A 85 -29.94 -13.48 -2.54
CA ARG A 85 -29.02 -13.37 -3.67
C ARG A 85 -27.66 -13.06 -3.10
N LEU A 86 -26.62 -13.74 -3.60
CA LEU A 86 -25.23 -13.53 -3.24
C LEU A 86 -24.48 -13.06 -4.48
N THR A 87 -23.77 -11.93 -4.37
CA THR A 87 -23.08 -11.32 -5.49
C THR A 87 -21.58 -11.36 -5.27
N PRO A 88 -20.79 -12.02 -6.13
CA PRO A 88 -19.33 -11.93 -6.11
C PRO A 88 -18.88 -10.51 -6.49
N VAL A 89 -17.91 -9.97 -5.72
CA VAL A 89 -17.36 -8.64 -5.95
C VAL A 89 -15.84 -8.71 -5.88
N ASN A 90 -15.18 -8.18 -6.88
CA ASN A 90 -13.73 -8.12 -7.00
C ASN A 90 -13.32 -6.96 -7.93
N PRO A 91 -12.02 -6.68 -8.14
CA PRO A 91 -11.59 -5.58 -9.01
C PRO A 91 -12.02 -5.69 -10.48
N THR A 92 -12.29 -6.92 -10.97
CA THR A 92 -12.78 -7.15 -12.35
C THR A 92 -14.30 -7.09 -12.47
N ALA A 93 -15.01 -7.22 -11.35
CA ALA A 93 -16.45 -7.07 -11.24
C ALA A 93 -16.77 -6.18 -10.02
N PRO A 94 -16.33 -4.91 -10.06
CA PRO A 94 -16.52 -4.01 -8.93
C PRO A 94 -17.95 -3.49 -8.88
N GLN A 95 -18.32 -3.01 -7.69
CA GLN A 95 -19.54 -2.25 -7.49
C GLN A 95 -19.16 -0.84 -7.01
N THR A 96 -20.06 0.11 -7.23
CA THR A 96 -19.82 1.48 -6.74
C THR A 96 -20.08 1.54 -5.23
N PRO A 97 -19.05 1.77 -4.40
CA PRO A 97 -19.21 1.82 -2.96
C PRO A 97 -20.24 2.85 -2.51
N GLY A 98 -21.01 2.49 -1.50
CA GLY A 98 -22.00 3.38 -0.89
C GLY A 98 -23.31 3.57 -1.68
N THR A 99 -23.42 2.97 -2.88
CA THR A 99 -24.68 2.97 -3.62
C THR A 99 -25.55 1.80 -3.18
N PRO A 100 -26.89 1.92 -3.30
CA PRO A 100 -27.80 0.84 -2.92
C PRO A 100 -27.52 -0.44 -3.69
N ILE A 101 -27.44 -1.58 -2.97
CA ILE A 101 -27.34 -2.91 -3.59
C ILE A 101 -28.59 -3.19 -4.41
N ASN A 102 -29.74 -2.83 -3.87
CA ASN A 102 -31.05 -3.00 -4.50
C ASN A 102 -31.55 -1.61 -4.92
N PRO A 103 -31.65 -1.31 -6.22
CA PRO A 103 -32.01 0.03 -6.70
C PRO A 103 -33.37 0.54 -6.19
N ASP A 104 -34.33 -0.37 -5.97
CA ASP A 104 -35.65 -0.04 -5.47
C ASP A 104 -35.70 0.18 -3.95
N GLU A 105 -34.58 -0.02 -3.26
CA GLU A 105 -34.43 0.13 -1.81
C GLU A 105 -33.31 1.15 -1.51
N PRO A 106 -33.52 2.46 -1.77
CA PRO A 106 -32.44 3.46 -1.63
C PRO A 106 -31.94 3.61 -0.21
N ASP A 107 -32.75 3.27 0.80
CA ASP A 107 -32.38 3.28 2.22
C ASP A 107 -31.91 1.90 2.71
N GLY A 108 -31.85 0.92 1.82
CA GLY A 108 -31.39 -0.43 2.12
C GLY A 108 -29.88 -0.56 2.20
N PRO A 109 -29.38 -1.81 2.19
CA PRO A 109 -27.94 -2.06 2.26
C PRO A 109 -27.19 -1.47 1.07
N LYS A 110 -25.96 -1.06 1.34
CA LYS A 110 -25.07 -0.41 0.36
C LYS A 110 -23.91 -1.34 -0.01
N TRP A 111 -23.39 -1.15 -1.22
CA TRP A 111 -22.17 -1.84 -1.63
C TRP A 111 -21.01 -1.43 -0.73
N PRO A 112 -20.15 -2.40 -0.34
CA PRO A 112 -19.04 -2.14 0.56
C PRO A 112 -17.93 -1.31 -0.09
N THR A 113 -17.03 -0.78 0.74
CA THR A 113 -15.83 -0.09 0.26
C THR A 113 -14.90 -1.05 -0.49
N SER A 114 -14.18 -0.52 -1.47
CA SER A 114 -13.27 -1.33 -2.31
C SER A 114 -12.13 -1.97 -1.53
N THR A 115 -11.79 -1.45 -0.35
CA THR A 115 -10.75 -2.03 0.53
C THR A 115 -11.09 -3.44 1.01
N ASN A 116 -12.33 -3.88 0.89
CA ASN A 116 -12.72 -5.25 1.18
C ASN A 116 -12.15 -6.26 0.16
N TYR A 117 -11.79 -5.84 -1.04
CA TYR A 117 -11.32 -6.72 -2.11
C TYR A 117 -10.11 -6.20 -2.91
N ASN A 118 -9.64 -5.00 -2.59
CA ASN A 118 -8.50 -4.37 -3.27
C ASN A 118 -7.72 -3.51 -2.28
N LYS A 119 -6.48 -3.88 -2.01
CA LYS A 119 -5.59 -3.16 -1.10
C LYS A 119 -4.24 -2.94 -1.73
N THR A 120 -3.67 -1.78 -1.47
CA THR A 120 -2.33 -1.42 -1.92
C THR A 120 -1.47 -1.12 -0.70
N VAL A 121 -0.26 -1.68 -0.67
CA VAL A 121 0.78 -1.36 0.30
C VAL A 121 1.83 -0.53 -0.42
N ASN A 122 2.19 0.61 0.16
CA ASN A 122 3.10 1.57 -0.45
C ASN A 122 4.41 1.63 0.31
N GLU A 123 5.50 1.81 -0.45
CA GLU A 123 6.81 2.17 0.08
C GLU A 123 7.13 3.60 -0.34
N THR A 124 7.64 4.38 0.59
CA THR A 124 8.20 5.72 0.34
C THR A 124 9.57 5.81 1.02
N ILE A 125 10.61 6.12 0.25
CA ILE A 125 11.94 6.39 0.76
C ILE A 125 12.22 7.86 0.52
N SER A 126 12.45 8.59 1.60
CA SER A 126 12.74 10.02 1.58
C SER A 126 14.24 10.26 1.78
N TYR A 127 14.80 11.18 1.00
CA TYR A 127 16.21 11.55 1.04
C TYR A 127 16.30 12.99 1.51
N VAL A 128 16.79 13.19 2.72
CA VAL A 128 16.78 14.49 3.40
C VAL A 128 18.14 14.81 4.00
N ASP A 129 18.40 16.10 4.26
CA ASP A 129 19.54 16.52 5.06
C ASP A 129 19.20 16.47 6.56
N GLN A 130 20.14 16.90 7.39
CA GLN A 130 19.96 16.90 8.85
C GLN A 130 18.89 17.87 9.34
N ASN A 131 18.47 18.82 8.51
CA ASN A 131 17.39 19.76 8.79
C ASN A 131 16.03 19.27 8.25
N GLY A 132 15.98 18.09 7.66
CA GLY A 132 14.78 17.53 7.06
C GLY A 132 14.46 18.07 5.68
N GLN A 133 15.33 18.84 5.07
CA GLN A 133 15.14 19.35 3.71
C GLN A 133 15.45 18.28 2.67
N VAL A 134 14.62 18.21 1.64
CA VAL A 134 14.76 17.23 0.56
C VAL A 134 16.03 17.51 -0.25
N VAL A 135 16.86 16.47 -0.43
CA VAL A 135 18.13 16.55 -1.19
C VAL A 135 18.10 15.71 -2.47
N ALA A 136 17.12 14.81 -2.60
CA ALA A 136 16.88 14.02 -3.82
C ALA A 136 15.40 13.64 -3.86
N LYS A 137 14.92 13.35 -5.08
CA LYS A 137 13.53 12.92 -5.29
C LYS A 137 13.28 11.62 -4.53
N GLN A 138 12.19 11.56 -3.76
CA GLN A 138 11.79 10.35 -3.05
C GLN A 138 11.58 9.17 -4.00
N HIS A 139 11.91 7.99 -3.53
CA HIS A 139 11.59 6.74 -4.18
C HIS A 139 10.24 6.22 -3.68
N THR A 140 9.39 5.79 -4.60
CA THR A 140 8.10 5.17 -4.27
C THR A 140 7.97 3.84 -4.99
N ASP A 141 7.34 2.89 -4.32
CA ASP A 141 6.96 1.60 -4.89
C ASP A 141 5.64 1.16 -4.27
N SER A 142 4.97 0.21 -4.90
CA SER A 142 3.73 -0.33 -4.37
C SER A 142 3.55 -1.79 -4.77
N VAL A 143 2.88 -2.54 -3.91
CA VAL A 143 2.35 -3.88 -4.21
C VAL A 143 0.86 -3.87 -4.00
N ASN A 144 0.13 -4.59 -4.82
CA ASN A 144 -1.32 -4.63 -4.78
C ASN A 144 -1.81 -6.04 -4.49
N PHE A 145 -2.83 -6.14 -3.65
CA PHE A 145 -3.50 -7.40 -3.27
C PHE A 145 -4.96 -7.32 -3.60
N THR A 146 -5.49 -8.41 -4.14
CA THR A 146 -6.89 -8.53 -4.52
C THR A 146 -7.48 -9.83 -4.03
N ARG A 147 -8.79 -9.85 -3.91
CA ARG A 147 -9.57 -11.06 -3.64
C ARG A 147 -10.97 -10.89 -4.20
N THR A 148 -11.72 -11.99 -4.22
CA THR A 148 -13.15 -11.99 -4.43
C THR A 148 -13.84 -12.18 -3.09
N VAL A 149 -14.76 -11.29 -2.76
CA VAL A 149 -15.70 -11.42 -1.66
C VAL A 149 -17.08 -11.69 -2.22
N VAL A 150 -17.98 -12.16 -1.38
CA VAL A 150 -19.39 -12.34 -1.75
C VAL A 150 -20.22 -11.42 -0.87
N VAL A 151 -21.08 -10.62 -1.49
CA VAL A 151 -21.98 -9.70 -0.78
C VAL A 151 -23.39 -10.27 -0.76
N ASP A 152 -23.95 -10.35 0.44
CA ASP A 152 -25.36 -10.73 0.65
C ASP A 152 -26.25 -9.53 0.26
N ASN A 153 -27.07 -9.71 -0.77
CA ASN A 153 -27.89 -8.62 -1.30
C ASN A 153 -29.03 -8.20 -0.37
N VAL A 154 -29.41 -9.02 0.58
CA VAL A 154 -30.46 -8.70 1.55
C VAL A 154 -29.91 -7.91 2.73
N THR A 155 -28.77 -8.32 3.26
CA THR A 155 -28.20 -7.77 4.51
C THR A 155 -27.06 -6.79 4.26
N GLY A 156 -26.40 -6.86 3.11
CA GLY A 156 -25.19 -6.11 2.83
C GLY A 156 -23.93 -6.71 3.48
N GLU A 157 -24.05 -7.88 4.12
CA GLU A 157 -22.91 -8.57 4.72
C GLU A 157 -21.86 -8.92 3.68
N VAL A 158 -20.58 -8.66 4.00
CA VAL A 158 -19.43 -9.05 3.19
C VAL A 158 -18.92 -10.41 3.69
N ILE A 159 -19.09 -11.41 2.84
CA ILE A 159 -18.65 -12.80 3.12
C ILE A 159 -17.24 -12.97 2.54
N THR A 160 -16.29 -13.30 3.40
CA THR A 160 -14.86 -13.37 3.05
C THR A 160 -14.30 -14.78 2.98
N SER A 161 -15.11 -15.78 3.32
CA SER A 161 -14.74 -17.20 3.25
C SER A 161 -15.90 -18.05 2.77
N GLY A 162 -15.61 -19.19 2.21
CA GLY A 162 -16.61 -20.12 1.69
C GLY A 162 -16.82 -19.99 0.18
N ALA A 163 -17.93 -20.55 -0.31
CA ALA A 163 -18.23 -20.64 -1.73
C ALA A 163 -18.21 -19.27 -2.42
N GLY A 164 -17.53 -19.20 -3.57
CA GLY A 164 -17.44 -17.99 -4.39
C GLY A 164 -16.40 -16.99 -3.93
N THR A 165 -15.77 -17.20 -2.78
CA THR A 165 -14.72 -16.31 -2.25
C THR A 165 -13.33 -16.83 -2.61
N THR A 166 -12.36 -15.92 -2.67
CA THR A 166 -10.93 -16.25 -2.80
C THR A 166 -10.14 -15.60 -1.69
N ALA A 167 -9.00 -16.19 -1.35
CA ALA A 167 -8.04 -15.58 -0.46
C ALA A 167 -7.36 -14.37 -1.13
N TRP A 168 -6.77 -13.48 -0.32
CA TRP A 168 -5.94 -12.40 -0.83
C TRP A 168 -4.75 -12.96 -1.62
N THR A 169 -4.50 -12.39 -2.78
CA THR A 169 -3.34 -12.71 -3.63
C THR A 169 -2.68 -11.43 -4.13
N ALA A 170 -1.37 -11.47 -4.28
CA ALA A 170 -0.65 -10.37 -4.92
C ALA A 170 -0.99 -10.32 -6.42
N THR A 171 -1.32 -9.14 -6.93
CA THR A 171 -1.81 -8.94 -8.30
C THR A 171 -0.84 -9.48 -9.37
N ASN A 172 0.46 -9.32 -9.18
CA ASN A 172 1.50 -9.82 -10.10
C ASN A 172 2.38 -10.87 -9.44
N GLY A 173 1.95 -11.48 -8.35
CA GLY A 173 2.78 -12.37 -7.54
C GLY A 173 3.88 -11.62 -6.77
N ASP A 174 3.92 -10.30 -6.83
CA ASP A 174 4.91 -9.47 -6.15
C ASP A 174 4.48 -9.19 -4.71
N THR A 175 5.29 -9.67 -3.77
CA THR A 175 5.09 -9.52 -2.32
C THR A 175 6.29 -8.87 -1.64
N THR A 176 7.14 -8.18 -2.42
CA THR A 176 8.38 -7.59 -1.91
C THR A 176 8.56 -6.16 -2.36
N PHE A 177 9.23 -5.37 -1.52
CA PHE A 177 9.94 -4.18 -1.94
C PHE A 177 11.42 -4.52 -1.97
N ASP A 178 12.04 -4.44 -3.14
CA ASP A 178 13.46 -4.75 -3.29
C ASP A 178 14.31 -3.72 -2.56
N ALA A 179 15.54 -4.11 -2.20
CA ALA A 179 16.53 -3.18 -1.68
C ALA A 179 16.78 -2.07 -2.72
N VAL A 180 16.81 -0.83 -2.25
CA VAL A 180 17.02 0.34 -3.11
C VAL A 180 18.37 0.96 -2.81
N VAL A 181 19.25 1.04 -3.83
CA VAL A 181 20.52 1.76 -3.73
C VAL A 181 20.22 3.25 -3.61
N ASN A 182 20.79 3.87 -2.57
CA ASN A 182 20.53 5.29 -2.30
C ASN A 182 21.30 6.16 -3.29
N PRO A 183 20.71 7.29 -3.74
CA PRO A 183 21.36 8.17 -4.71
C PRO A 183 22.60 8.85 -4.10
N VAL A 184 23.61 9.08 -4.95
CA VAL A 184 24.74 9.91 -4.62
C VAL A 184 24.30 11.38 -4.74
N VAL A 185 24.46 12.13 -3.66
CA VAL A 185 24.12 13.54 -3.60
C VAL A 185 25.43 14.34 -3.56
N PRO A 186 25.73 15.15 -4.58
CA PRO A 186 26.99 15.93 -4.62
C PRO A 186 27.19 16.78 -3.37
N GLY A 187 28.35 16.64 -2.75
CA GLY A 187 28.70 17.40 -1.55
C GLY A 187 28.17 16.87 -0.24
N SER A 188 27.50 15.72 -0.26
CA SER A 188 26.99 15.04 0.95
C SER A 188 27.16 13.54 0.88
N VAL A 189 27.12 12.87 2.01
CA VAL A 189 27.14 11.40 2.12
C VAL A 189 25.94 10.92 2.91
N ALA A 190 25.39 9.80 2.49
CA ALA A 190 24.25 9.14 3.12
C ALA A 190 24.65 8.37 4.37
N ASP A 191 23.73 8.17 5.28
CA ASP A 191 23.92 7.33 6.46
C ASP A 191 23.88 5.82 6.14
N LYS A 192 23.39 5.45 4.95
CA LYS A 192 23.41 4.06 4.46
C LYS A 192 23.49 4.02 2.93
N ALA A 193 24.13 2.97 2.42
CA ALA A 193 24.35 2.79 0.98
C ALA A 193 23.06 2.36 0.26
N GLN A 194 22.22 1.58 0.93
CA GLN A 194 20.95 1.09 0.40
C GLN A 194 19.94 0.88 1.52
N THR A 195 18.68 0.87 1.17
CA THR A 195 17.61 0.43 2.06
C THR A 195 17.48 -1.09 2.01
N ALA A 196 17.05 -1.70 3.12
CA ALA A 196 16.80 -3.14 3.16
C ALA A 196 15.58 -3.51 2.32
N ALA A 197 15.60 -4.71 1.73
CA ALA A 197 14.42 -5.30 1.12
C ALA A 197 13.36 -5.59 2.19
N VAL A 198 12.09 -5.46 1.81
CA VAL A 198 10.94 -5.84 2.64
C VAL A 198 10.26 -7.01 1.94
N THR A 199 10.16 -8.14 2.63
CA THR A 199 9.60 -9.38 2.08
C THR A 199 8.32 -9.78 2.78
N GLU A 200 7.63 -10.78 2.24
CA GLU A 200 6.42 -11.36 2.83
C GLU A 200 5.30 -10.34 3.07
N LEU A 201 5.20 -9.35 2.19
CA LEU A 201 4.10 -8.40 2.22
C LEU A 201 2.78 -9.11 1.94
N ASN A 202 1.74 -8.67 2.64
CA ASN A 202 0.38 -9.17 2.46
C ASN A 202 -0.62 -8.01 2.53
N ALA A 203 -1.90 -8.32 2.37
CA ALA A 203 -2.96 -7.31 2.37
C ALA A 203 -3.10 -6.55 3.70
N ASP A 204 -2.58 -7.09 4.79
CA ASP A 204 -2.63 -6.47 6.11
C ASP A 204 -1.33 -5.73 6.47
N SER A 205 -0.33 -5.75 5.59
CA SER A 205 0.92 -5.04 5.81
C SER A 205 0.70 -3.53 5.85
N ALA A 206 1.37 -2.87 6.78
CA ALA A 206 1.40 -1.41 6.83
C ALA A 206 2.29 -0.85 5.72
N ASP A 207 2.03 0.40 5.31
CA ASP A 207 2.92 1.13 4.43
C ASP A 207 4.32 1.25 5.04
N VAL A 208 5.33 1.20 4.19
CA VAL A 208 6.73 1.29 4.57
C VAL A 208 7.25 2.69 4.26
N ASN A 209 7.73 3.36 5.30
CA ASN A 209 8.35 4.69 5.17
C ASN A 209 9.77 4.60 5.69
N ALA A 210 10.74 4.94 4.85
CA ALA A 210 12.15 4.98 5.20
C ALA A 210 12.71 6.37 4.95
N THR A 211 13.65 6.79 5.78
CA THR A 211 14.36 8.06 5.63
C THR A 211 15.84 7.80 5.57
N VAL A 212 16.49 8.36 4.55
CA VAL A 212 17.94 8.35 4.38
C VAL A 212 18.43 9.77 4.65
N THR A 213 19.31 9.92 5.62
CA THR A 213 19.82 11.22 6.04
C THR A 213 21.21 11.45 5.43
N TYR A 214 21.36 12.61 4.80
CA TYR A 214 22.59 13.06 4.17
C TYR A 214 23.27 14.12 5.02
N THR A 215 24.58 13.96 5.19
CA THR A 215 25.41 14.88 5.91
C THR A 215 26.44 15.48 4.95
N LYS A 216 26.65 16.79 5.07
CA LYS A 216 27.63 17.52 4.25
C LYS A 216 29.02 16.93 4.44
N VAL A 217 29.75 16.73 3.36
CA VAL A 217 31.13 16.28 3.42
C VAL A 217 32.05 17.38 3.96
N GLY A 218 33.15 16.95 4.59
CA GLY A 218 34.22 17.84 5.00
C GLY A 218 35.19 18.14 3.86
N SER A 219 36.31 18.74 4.23
CA SER A 219 37.35 19.23 3.31
C SER A 219 38.73 19.01 3.89
N LEU A 220 39.75 19.00 3.00
CA LEU A 220 41.12 19.25 3.38
C LEU A 220 41.28 20.75 3.59
N VAL A 221 41.64 21.16 4.81
CA VAL A 221 41.79 22.56 5.19
C VAL A 221 43.27 22.82 5.44
N PRO A 222 43.91 23.74 4.67
CA PRO A 222 45.33 24.06 4.84
C PRO A 222 45.55 24.88 6.09
N SER A 223 46.69 24.61 6.74
CA SER A 223 47.16 25.38 7.90
C SER A 223 48.68 25.44 7.87
N SER A 224 49.27 26.54 8.34
CA SER A 224 50.71 26.66 8.53
C SER A 224 50.98 27.66 9.65
N SER A 225 52.01 27.39 10.46
CA SER A 225 52.53 28.33 11.45
C SER A 225 53.58 29.27 10.86
N ASP A 226 54.02 29.05 9.61
CA ASP A 226 54.97 29.90 8.93
C ASP A 226 54.27 31.19 8.42
N GLY A 227 54.78 32.34 8.81
CA GLY A 227 54.22 33.64 8.43
C GLY A 227 54.33 33.95 6.93
N ASN A 228 55.19 33.24 6.19
CA ASN A 228 55.35 33.44 4.75
C ASN A 228 54.54 32.42 3.92
N PHE A 229 53.75 31.56 4.55
CA PHE A 229 52.93 30.59 3.84
C PHE A 229 51.88 31.32 2.96
N PRO A 230 51.91 31.06 1.63
CA PRO A 230 51.05 31.78 0.69
C PRO A 230 49.59 31.34 0.72
N GLY A 231 49.25 30.28 1.48
CA GLY A 231 47.96 29.62 1.47
C GLY A 231 47.93 28.48 0.48
N ALA A 232 46.85 27.70 0.59
CA ALA A 232 46.49 26.63 -0.34
C ALA A 232 44.95 26.57 -0.45
N PRO A 233 44.38 26.05 -1.53
CA PRO A 233 42.95 25.87 -1.64
C PRO A 233 42.42 24.85 -0.64
N THR A 234 41.24 25.09 -0.10
CA THR A 234 40.43 24.06 0.58
C THR A 234 39.91 23.09 -0.46
N VAL A 235 40.06 21.80 -0.21
CA VAL A 235 39.61 20.73 -1.15
C VAL A 235 38.49 19.97 -0.52
N VAL A 236 37.27 20.14 -1.06
CA VAL A 236 36.08 19.37 -0.64
C VAL A 236 36.28 17.91 -1.05
N TYR A 237 36.00 17.00 -0.14
CA TYR A 237 36.09 15.56 -0.47
C TYR A 237 35.14 15.23 -1.63
N PRO A 238 35.63 14.54 -2.68
CA PRO A 238 34.79 14.17 -3.80
C PRO A 238 33.96 12.96 -3.48
N ASN A 239 32.67 12.97 -3.89
CA ASN A 239 31.80 11.82 -3.73
C ASN A 239 32.33 10.57 -4.44
N ASP A 240 32.13 9.40 -3.82
CA ASP A 240 32.24 8.13 -4.50
C ASP A 240 30.99 7.96 -5.39
N ALA A 241 31.20 7.68 -6.67
CA ALA A 241 30.10 7.58 -7.64
C ALA A 241 29.26 6.29 -7.48
N SER A 242 29.79 5.29 -6.78
CA SER A 242 29.17 3.97 -6.62
C SER A 242 28.60 3.70 -5.23
N ASP A 243 28.95 4.52 -4.25
CA ASP A 243 28.51 4.36 -2.86
C ASP A 243 28.18 5.73 -2.25
N ALA A 244 26.90 5.94 -1.97
CA ALA A 244 26.40 7.22 -1.43
C ALA A 244 26.97 7.56 -0.05
N THR A 245 27.52 6.60 0.69
CA THR A 245 28.09 6.79 2.03
C THR A 245 29.57 7.16 2.02
N LYS A 246 30.23 7.13 0.86
CA LYS A 246 31.68 7.25 0.74
C LYS A 246 32.13 8.44 -0.08
N VAL A 247 33.36 8.85 0.19
CA VAL A 247 34.09 9.81 -0.64
C VAL A 247 35.34 9.15 -1.22
N LYS A 248 35.83 9.69 -2.33
CA LYS A 248 37.11 9.33 -2.90
C LYS A 248 38.24 10.06 -2.18
N PRO A 249 39.51 9.59 -2.31
CA PRO A 249 40.64 10.36 -1.82
C PRO A 249 40.68 11.76 -2.43
N ALA A 250 40.94 12.75 -1.60
CA ALA A 250 41.07 14.14 -2.01
C ALA A 250 42.52 14.48 -2.36
N GLY A 251 42.73 15.18 -3.44
CA GLY A 251 44.08 15.59 -3.87
C GLY A 251 44.67 16.61 -2.88
N VAL A 252 45.88 16.36 -2.40
CA VAL A 252 46.60 17.24 -1.50
C VAL A 252 47.21 18.38 -2.31
N PRO A 253 46.86 19.66 -2.07
CA PRO A 253 47.46 20.77 -2.80
C PRO A 253 48.95 20.86 -2.57
N THR A 254 49.71 21.02 -3.68
CA THR A 254 51.13 21.25 -3.64
C THR A 254 51.42 22.71 -3.55
N VAL A 255 52.25 23.09 -2.59
CA VAL A 255 52.72 24.49 -2.42
C VAL A 255 54.25 24.50 -2.54
N PRO A 256 54.85 25.17 -3.56
CA PRO A 256 56.28 25.23 -3.71
C PRO A 256 56.99 25.72 -2.46
N GLY A 257 58.04 25.01 -2.02
CA GLY A 257 58.81 25.35 -0.85
C GLY A 257 58.21 24.89 0.48
N TYR A 258 57.09 24.16 0.46
CA TYR A 258 56.41 23.63 1.65
C TYR A 258 56.17 22.11 1.53
N THR A 259 56.18 21.46 2.69
CA THR A 259 55.84 20.05 2.82
C THR A 259 54.52 19.92 3.57
N ALA A 260 53.58 19.15 2.97
CA ALA A 260 52.28 18.87 3.57
C ALA A 260 52.40 17.69 4.53
N HIS A 261 51.65 17.80 5.66
CA HIS A 261 51.53 16.76 6.68
C HIS A 261 50.09 16.49 7.00
N ASP A 262 49.75 15.22 7.28
CA ASP A 262 48.43 14.85 7.82
C ASP A 262 48.29 15.19 9.32
N PRO A 263 47.10 14.99 9.95
CA PRO A 263 46.94 15.28 11.36
C PRO A 263 47.82 14.49 12.31
N GLU A 264 48.31 13.32 11.89
CA GLU A 264 49.23 12.47 12.66
C GLU A 264 50.68 12.88 12.47
N GLY A 265 50.96 13.88 11.62
CA GLY A 265 52.29 14.37 11.34
C GLY A 265 53.02 13.62 10.25
N HIS A 266 52.39 12.67 9.53
CA HIS A 266 52.99 11.96 8.42
C HIS A 266 53.13 12.88 7.20
N VAL A 267 54.28 12.80 6.52
CA VAL A 267 54.53 13.54 5.30
C VAL A 267 53.62 13.05 4.17
N LEU A 268 52.96 14.01 3.51
CA LEU A 268 52.19 13.75 2.31
C LEU A 268 53.02 14.15 1.09
N THR A 269 53.36 13.17 0.25
CA THR A 269 54.19 13.46 -0.92
C THR A 269 53.47 14.37 -1.92
N PRO A 270 54.23 15.20 -2.69
CA PRO A 270 53.63 16.06 -3.71
C PRO A 270 52.80 15.26 -4.72
N GLY A 271 51.56 15.73 -5.00
CA GLY A 271 50.64 15.06 -5.91
C GLY A 271 49.90 13.84 -5.34
N SER A 272 50.11 13.54 -4.05
CA SER A 272 49.37 12.47 -3.36
C SER A 272 47.94 12.89 -3.05
N SER A 273 47.14 11.91 -2.68
CA SER A 273 45.77 12.12 -2.20
C SER A 273 45.61 11.59 -0.78
N TYR A 274 44.59 12.09 -0.07
CA TYR A 274 44.29 11.71 1.31
C TYR A 274 42.90 11.16 1.40
N GLN A 275 42.72 9.97 1.99
CA GLN A 275 41.45 9.35 2.27
C GLN A 275 41.05 9.66 3.71
N PRO A 276 40.01 10.45 3.95
CA PRO A 276 39.54 10.73 5.32
C PRO A 276 38.91 9.49 5.95
N SER A 277 39.12 9.29 7.24
CA SER A 277 38.45 8.25 8.00
C SER A 277 36.96 8.57 8.26
N ASP A 278 36.63 9.82 8.40
CA ASP A 278 35.26 10.32 8.53
C ASP A 278 34.99 11.35 7.42
N PRO A 279 34.17 10.99 6.40
CA PRO A 279 33.92 11.91 5.29
C PRO A 279 33.15 13.17 5.67
N THR A 280 32.55 13.22 6.86
CA THR A 280 31.74 14.37 7.32
C THR A 280 32.55 15.40 8.09
N LYS A 281 33.84 15.15 8.33
CA LYS A 281 34.71 16.03 9.13
C LYS A 281 35.84 16.56 8.29
N ASP A 282 36.24 17.81 8.56
CA ASP A 282 37.42 18.44 7.97
C ASP A 282 38.68 17.73 8.44
N THR A 283 39.67 17.70 7.56
CA THR A 283 41.03 17.27 7.87
C THR A 283 41.95 18.45 7.70
N THR A 284 42.68 18.80 8.74
CA THR A 284 43.71 19.84 8.67
C THR A 284 44.98 19.30 8.05
N ILE A 285 45.44 19.91 6.97
CA ILE A 285 46.74 19.65 6.34
C ILE A 285 47.70 20.71 6.74
N THR A 286 48.72 20.35 7.48
CA THR A 286 49.73 21.28 7.98
C THR A 286 50.91 21.38 7.02
N TYR A 287 51.24 22.58 6.62
CA TYR A 287 52.36 22.88 5.73
C TYR A 287 53.51 23.50 6.54
N THR A 288 54.71 22.93 6.34
CA THR A 288 55.94 23.41 6.94
C THR A 288 56.92 23.85 5.87
N ALA A 289 57.59 24.96 6.10
CA ALA A 289 58.58 25.47 5.15
C ALA A 289 59.77 24.51 5.00
N ASP A 290 60.16 24.25 3.77
CA ASP A 290 61.27 23.38 3.47
C ASP A 290 62.60 24.11 3.73
N GLN A 291 63.61 23.36 4.16
CA GLN A 291 64.96 23.86 4.26
C GLN A 291 65.49 24.08 2.85
N GLN A 292 65.90 25.32 2.59
CA GLN A 292 66.55 25.68 1.31
C GLN A 292 68.05 25.80 1.51
N GLU A 293 68.78 25.35 0.51
CA GLU A 293 70.21 25.40 0.53
C GLU A 293 70.74 26.40 -0.51
N GLY A 294 71.80 26.99 -0.18
CA GLY A 294 72.46 27.93 -1.08
C GLY A 294 73.97 27.90 -0.88
N SER A 295 74.67 28.56 -1.74
CA SER A 295 76.10 28.70 -1.61
C SER A 295 76.54 30.10 -2.01
N VAL A 296 77.62 30.55 -1.40
CA VAL A 296 78.31 31.75 -1.81
C VAL A 296 79.70 31.35 -2.24
N SER A 297 80.04 31.67 -3.48
CA SER A 297 81.31 31.40 -4.03
C SER A 297 82.12 32.70 -4.16
N TYR A 298 83.35 32.68 -3.69
CA TYR A 298 84.27 33.76 -3.86
C TYR A 298 85.15 33.45 -5.01
N VAL A 299 85.09 34.27 -6.06
CA VAL A 299 85.85 34.02 -7.30
C VAL A 299 86.95 35.08 -7.39
N ASP A 300 88.17 34.62 -7.65
CA ASP A 300 89.34 35.49 -8.04
C ASP A 300 89.21 35.80 -9.53
N ASP A 301 88.81 36.98 -9.87
CA ASP A 301 88.68 37.42 -11.28
C ASP A 301 89.96 37.47 -12.05
N THR A 302 91.14 37.54 -11.36
CA THR A 302 92.42 37.49 -12.02
C THR A 302 92.75 36.10 -12.53
N THR A 303 92.43 35.03 -11.79
CA THR A 303 92.77 33.68 -12.13
C THR A 303 91.55 32.88 -12.60
N GLY A 304 90.32 33.34 -12.36
CA GLY A 304 89.05 32.60 -12.65
C GLY A 304 88.79 31.46 -11.69
N LYS A 305 89.54 31.32 -10.60
CA LYS A 305 89.37 30.21 -9.65
C LYS A 305 88.40 30.60 -8.52
N THR A 306 87.64 29.64 -8.08
CA THR A 306 86.79 29.70 -6.92
C THR A 306 87.58 29.47 -5.66
#